data_deeefded16ebe84190356f10e403ff35
#
_entry.id   deeefded16ebe84190356f10e403ff35
#
_cell.length_a   1.000
_cell.length_b   1.000
_cell.length_c   1.000
_cell.angle_alpha   90.00
_cell.angle_beta   90.00
_cell.angle_gamma   90.00
#
_symmetry.space_group_name_H-M   'P 1'
#
loop_
_entity.id
_entity.type
_entity.pdbx_description
1 polymer ?
#
loop_
_entity_poly.entity_id
_entity_poly.type
_entity_poly.pdbx_seq_one_letter_code
_entity_poly.pdbx_strand_id
1 'polypeptide(L)'
;MDSRDKNGLPKADIPEKAAGPEMTESVGEPVSASKRKAATRKIVLLGLLGAVAMALSYIEFLLPSGLIPLPGVRLGLSNIAVILAFALISRGAGLAVMILKLLMSLLLFGNPMSFAFSLGGSAAAYLSLLLLTLLKGKISFIGVSAASAAAHSIGQIAVAAILTGSSAVAGYLPLMLLFSIPTGVITGIVMNLIAPVCEKLTEKG
;
A
#
# COMPACT_ATOMS: atom_id res chain seq x y z
N MET A 1 25.94 34.10 72.62
CA MET A 1 24.69 34.53 71.97
C MET A 1 23.75 33.36 72.00
N ASP A 2 22.80 33.44 72.91
CA ASP A 2 22.01 32.30 73.38
C ASP A 2 20.93 31.89 72.38
N SER A 3 21.01 30.65 71.83
CA SER A 3 20.14 30.09 70.83
C SER A 3 19.00 29.22 71.41
N ARG A 4 18.34 29.76 72.46
CA ARG A 4 17.16 29.09 73.07
C ARG A 4 15.91 29.82 72.67
N ASP A 5 14.84 29.03 72.40
CA ASP A 5 13.54 29.62 72.16
C ASP A 5 12.91 30.10 73.49
N LYS A 6 11.79 30.83 73.45
CA LYS A 6 11.11 31.46 74.59
C LYS A 6 10.60 30.47 75.62
N ASN A 7 10.71 29.12 75.36
CA ASN A 7 10.26 28.05 76.29
C ASN A 7 11.44 27.20 76.87
N GLY A 8 12.69 27.65 76.61
CA GLY A 8 13.87 26.99 77.23
C GLY A 8 14.27 25.63 76.69
N LEU A 9 13.69 25.18 75.59
CA LEU A 9 13.98 23.90 74.97
C LEU A 9 15.06 24.06 73.88
N PRO A 10 16.00 23.12 73.75
CA PRO A 10 16.97 23.15 72.66
C PRO A 10 16.27 22.99 71.32
N LYS A 11 16.53 23.88 70.33
CA LYS A 11 16.07 23.68 68.97
C LYS A 11 16.65 22.38 68.42
N ALA A 12 15.79 21.42 68.16
CA ALA A 12 16.15 20.23 67.43
C ALA A 12 16.49 20.66 65.99
N ASP A 13 17.74 20.43 65.59
CA ASP A 13 18.16 20.52 64.19
C ASP A 13 17.41 19.46 63.39
N ILE A 14 16.34 19.87 62.74
CA ILE A 14 15.68 19.06 61.71
C ILE A 14 16.56 19.18 60.47
N PRO A 15 17.23 18.09 60.02
CA PRO A 15 17.98 18.19 58.78
C PRO A 15 17.01 18.55 57.65
N GLU A 16 17.25 19.69 57.01
CA GLU A 16 16.59 20.12 55.80
C GLU A 16 16.69 18.99 54.80
N LYS A 17 15.54 18.33 54.56
CA LYS A 17 15.42 17.23 53.64
C LYS A 17 15.81 17.78 52.25
N ALA A 18 17.03 17.44 51.84
CA ALA A 18 17.52 17.71 50.52
C ALA A 18 16.43 17.35 49.50
N ALA A 19 15.89 18.37 48.82
CA ALA A 19 15.06 18.16 47.67
C ALA A 19 15.89 17.38 46.64
N GLY A 20 15.69 16.09 46.60
CA GLY A 20 16.23 15.27 45.54
C GLY A 20 15.69 15.79 44.19
N PRO A 21 16.48 15.68 43.12
CA PRO A 21 16.03 16.11 41.82
C PRO A 21 14.69 15.44 41.54
N GLU A 22 13.64 16.24 41.26
CA GLU A 22 12.41 15.74 40.69
C GLU A 22 12.81 15.05 39.37
N MET A 23 12.94 13.71 39.46
CA MET A 23 12.90 12.90 38.24
C MET A 23 11.49 13.06 37.66
N THR A 24 11.33 14.03 36.79
CA THR A 24 10.31 13.98 35.78
C THR A 24 10.61 12.74 34.94
N GLU A 25 10.13 11.61 35.44
CA GLU A 25 10.06 10.37 34.70
C GLU A 25 9.20 10.69 33.47
N SER A 26 9.86 11.00 32.36
CA SER A 26 9.22 11.01 31.07
C SER A 26 8.72 9.59 30.87
N VAL A 27 7.43 9.38 31.17
CA VAL A 27 6.72 8.13 30.90
C VAL A 27 6.73 7.98 29.37
N GLY A 28 7.86 7.48 28.87
CA GLY A 28 7.98 7.01 27.51
C GLY A 28 6.87 5.98 27.29
N GLU A 29 6.00 6.20 26.32
CA GLU A 29 4.98 5.23 25.98
C GLU A 29 5.61 3.83 25.91
N PRO A 30 5.03 2.82 26.59
CA PRO A 30 5.64 1.50 26.61
C PRO A 30 5.83 1.00 25.18
N VAL A 31 7.02 0.51 24.85
CA VAL A 31 7.41 0.01 23.52
C VAL A 31 6.35 -0.90 22.89
N SER A 32 5.56 -1.58 23.72
CA SER A 32 4.39 -2.38 23.35
C SER A 32 3.25 -1.53 22.74
N ALA A 33 2.96 -0.35 23.29
CA ALA A 33 1.88 0.51 22.79
C ALA A 33 2.23 1.14 21.44
N SER A 34 3.47 1.57 21.23
CA SER A 34 3.97 2.09 19.96
C SER A 34 3.91 1.04 18.86
N LYS A 35 4.35 -0.20 19.14
CA LYS A 35 4.26 -1.32 18.17
C LYS A 35 2.81 -1.65 17.81
N ARG A 36 1.88 -1.60 18.77
CA ARG A 36 0.45 -1.82 18.53
C ARG A 36 -0.14 -0.72 17.64
N LYS A 37 0.14 0.55 17.92
CA LYS A 37 -0.29 1.68 17.07
C LYS A 37 0.21 1.55 15.63
N ALA A 38 1.48 1.19 15.44
CA ALA A 38 2.05 0.97 14.11
C ALA A 38 1.40 -0.21 13.37
N ALA A 39 1.10 -1.31 14.07
CA ALA A 39 0.41 -2.46 13.49
C ALA A 39 -1.03 -2.11 13.11
N THR A 40 -1.78 -1.44 13.98
CA THR A 40 -3.15 -0.98 13.70
C THR A 40 -3.19 -0.05 12.49
N ARG A 41 -2.26 0.91 12.40
CA ARG A 41 -2.16 1.81 11.25
C ARG A 41 -1.94 1.06 9.94
N LYS A 42 -1.05 0.06 9.93
CA LYS A 42 -0.83 -0.79 8.74
C LYS A 42 -2.10 -1.52 8.32
N ILE A 43 -2.84 -2.10 9.27
CA ILE A 43 -4.08 -2.81 9.00
C ILE A 43 -5.15 -1.86 8.44
N VAL A 44 -5.30 -0.67 9.01
CA VAL A 44 -6.24 0.34 8.53
C VAL A 44 -5.89 0.79 7.11
N LEU A 45 -4.61 1.06 6.83
CA LEU A 45 -4.15 1.43 5.49
C LEU A 45 -4.37 0.30 4.47
N LEU A 46 -4.12 -0.96 4.86
CA LEU A 46 -4.40 -2.12 4.01
C LEU A 46 -5.89 -2.24 3.70
N GLY A 47 -6.75 -2.06 4.69
CA GLY A 47 -8.21 -2.06 4.51
C GLY A 47 -8.68 -0.94 3.58
N LEU A 48 -8.15 0.27 3.78
CA LEU A 48 -8.47 1.42 2.93
C LEU A 48 -8.03 1.20 1.47
N LEU A 49 -6.79 0.76 1.25
CA LEU A 49 -6.28 0.46 -0.09
C LEU A 49 -7.00 -0.73 -0.72
N GLY A 50 -7.40 -1.72 0.07
CA GLY A 50 -8.26 -2.80 -0.38
C GLY A 50 -9.63 -2.30 -0.85
N ALA A 51 -10.27 -1.40 -0.10
CA ALA A 51 -11.54 -0.79 -0.50
C ALA A 51 -11.41 0.05 -1.78
N VAL A 52 -10.33 0.83 -1.91
CA VAL A 52 -10.03 1.58 -3.15
C VAL A 52 -9.81 0.63 -4.32
N ALA A 53 -9.05 -0.47 -4.12
CA ALA A 53 -8.86 -1.48 -5.16
C ALA A 53 -10.18 -2.08 -5.64
N MET A 54 -11.11 -2.33 -4.71
CA MET A 54 -12.44 -2.86 -5.02
C MET A 54 -13.29 -1.85 -5.78
N ALA A 55 -13.32 -0.58 -5.36
CA ALA A 55 -14.06 0.48 -6.05
C ALA A 55 -13.55 0.63 -7.50
N LEU A 56 -12.24 0.65 -7.69
CA LEU A 56 -11.64 0.71 -9.03
C LEU A 56 -11.93 -0.55 -9.86
N SER A 57 -11.91 -1.74 -9.25
CA SER A 57 -12.29 -2.99 -9.93
C SER A 57 -13.77 -2.98 -10.35
N TYR A 58 -14.65 -2.38 -9.54
CA TYR A 58 -16.06 -2.22 -9.86
C TYR A 58 -16.26 -1.25 -11.04
N ILE A 59 -15.53 -0.13 -11.04
CA ILE A 59 -15.54 0.82 -12.17
C ILE A 59 -15.08 0.12 -13.45
N GLU A 60 -14.00 -0.67 -13.39
CA GLU A 60 -13.53 -1.46 -14.53
C GLU A 60 -14.59 -2.46 -15.03
N PHE A 61 -15.34 -3.07 -14.11
CA PHE A 61 -16.43 -3.99 -14.47
C PHE A 61 -17.60 -3.29 -15.17
N LEU A 62 -17.89 -2.04 -14.80
CA LEU A 62 -18.94 -1.22 -15.42
C LEU A 62 -18.54 -0.66 -16.79
N LEU A 63 -17.25 -0.62 -17.13
CA LEU A 63 -16.81 -0.15 -18.43
C LEU A 63 -17.36 -1.07 -19.55
N PRO A 64 -17.96 -0.49 -20.60
CA PRO A 64 -18.56 -1.30 -21.63
C PRO A 64 -17.52 -2.18 -22.34
N SER A 65 -17.83 -3.45 -22.50
CA SER A 65 -17.01 -4.45 -23.21
C SER A 65 -16.70 -4.07 -24.67
N GLY A 66 -17.33 -3.01 -25.18
CA GLY A 66 -17.12 -2.52 -26.54
C GLY A 66 -15.77 -1.81 -26.77
N LEU A 67 -15.08 -1.37 -25.72
CA LEU A 67 -13.73 -0.80 -25.83
C LEU A 67 -12.66 -1.87 -26.04
N ILE A 68 -12.88 -3.07 -25.49
CA ILE A 68 -11.99 -4.21 -25.66
C ILE A 68 -12.86 -5.41 -26.02
N PRO A 69 -12.76 -5.97 -27.24
CA PRO A 69 -13.64 -7.03 -27.71
C PRO A 69 -13.34 -8.42 -27.09
N LEU A 70 -12.65 -8.45 -25.96
CA LEU A 70 -12.39 -9.64 -25.17
C LEU A 70 -13.16 -9.55 -23.85
N PRO A 71 -14.23 -10.34 -23.66
CA PRO A 71 -14.99 -10.36 -22.42
C PRO A 71 -14.10 -10.81 -21.25
N GLY A 72 -14.14 -10.07 -20.14
CA GLY A 72 -13.41 -10.41 -18.93
C GLY A 72 -12.02 -9.81 -18.80
N VAL A 73 -11.50 -9.17 -19.83
CA VAL A 73 -10.24 -8.42 -19.77
C VAL A 73 -10.46 -7.08 -19.07
N ARG A 74 -9.50 -6.66 -18.25
CA ARG A 74 -9.56 -5.44 -17.44
C ARG A 74 -8.37 -4.52 -17.73
N LEU A 75 -8.59 -3.21 -17.64
CA LEU A 75 -7.55 -2.19 -17.89
C LEU A 75 -6.47 -2.15 -16.80
N GLY A 76 -6.74 -2.70 -15.62
CA GLY A 76 -5.80 -2.73 -14.51
C GLY A 76 -5.78 -1.47 -13.64
N LEU A 77 -6.83 -0.63 -13.67
CA LEU A 77 -6.95 0.54 -12.79
C LEU A 77 -6.80 0.17 -11.31
N SER A 78 -7.35 -0.98 -10.91
CA SER A 78 -7.24 -1.48 -9.55
C SER A 78 -5.79 -1.81 -9.11
N ASN A 79 -4.84 -1.93 -10.04
CA ASN A 79 -3.43 -2.10 -9.70
C ASN A 79 -2.81 -0.85 -9.06
N ILE A 80 -3.43 0.34 -9.21
CA ILE A 80 -3.03 1.57 -8.51
C ILE A 80 -2.90 1.30 -7.00
N ALA A 81 -3.91 0.68 -6.40
CA ALA A 81 -3.92 0.39 -4.97
C ALA A 81 -2.84 -0.64 -4.58
N VAL A 82 -2.55 -1.61 -5.46
CA VAL A 82 -1.49 -2.61 -5.24
C VAL A 82 -0.12 -1.93 -5.23
N ILE A 83 0.14 -1.05 -6.21
CA ILE A 83 1.40 -0.31 -6.32
C ILE A 83 1.57 0.63 -5.12
N LEU A 84 0.50 1.33 -4.70
CA LEU A 84 0.51 2.19 -3.51
C LEU A 84 0.81 1.37 -2.23
N ALA A 85 0.16 0.23 -2.04
CA ALA A 85 0.41 -0.64 -0.89
C ALA A 85 1.86 -1.15 -0.88
N PHE A 86 2.38 -1.52 -2.05
CA PHE A 86 3.76 -1.98 -2.23
C PHE A 86 4.78 -0.88 -1.88
N ALA A 87 4.56 0.34 -2.37
CA ALA A 87 5.49 1.45 -2.21
C ALA A 87 5.42 2.09 -0.81
N LEU A 88 4.21 2.29 -0.26
CA LEU A 88 4.01 3.06 0.97
C LEU A 88 4.05 2.21 2.24
N ILE A 89 3.73 0.91 2.17
CA ILE A 89 3.65 0.06 3.35
C ILE A 89 4.76 -0.99 3.33
N SER A 90 4.70 -1.92 2.39
CA SER A 90 5.71 -2.96 2.19
C SER A 90 5.39 -3.82 0.96
N ARG A 91 6.38 -4.62 0.52
CA ARG A 91 6.17 -5.62 -0.52
C ARG A 91 5.03 -6.59 -0.17
N GLY A 92 5.04 -7.11 1.06
CA GLY A 92 3.98 -8.01 1.53
C GLY A 92 2.59 -7.35 1.56
N ALA A 93 2.51 -6.04 1.83
CA ALA A 93 1.26 -5.28 1.79
C ALA A 93 0.68 -5.20 0.37
N GLY A 94 1.54 -4.94 -0.62
CA GLY A 94 1.14 -4.98 -2.03
C GLY A 94 0.59 -6.35 -2.44
N LEU A 95 1.24 -7.44 -2.02
CA LEU A 95 0.76 -8.80 -2.26
C LEU A 95 -0.59 -9.05 -1.58
N ALA A 96 -0.75 -8.63 -0.34
CA ALA A 96 -2.00 -8.80 0.41
C ALA A 96 -3.17 -8.07 -0.26
N VAL A 97 -2.97 -6.81 -0.69
CA VAL A 97 -4.00 -6.04 -1.43
C VAL A 97 -4.29 -6.70 -2.77
N MET A 98 -3.29 -7.23 -3.47
CA MET A 98 -3.47 -7.96 -4.73
C MET A 98 -4.34 -9.21 -4.52
N ILE A 99 -4.05 -10.03 -3.52
CA ILE A 99 -4.84 -11.24 -3.22
C ILE A 99 -6.26 -10.84 -2.81
N LEU A 100 -6.40 -9.86 -1.93
CA LEU A 100 -7.70 -9.39 -1.45
C LEU A 100 -8.59 -8.94 -2.61
N LYS A 101 -8.07 -8.08 -3.51
CA LYS A 101 -8.84 -7.62 -4.68
C LYS A 101 -9.25 -8.74 -5.62
N LEU A 102 -8.37 -9.73 -5.83
CA LEU A 102 -8.65 -10.87 -6.70
C LEU A 102 -9.77 -11.74 -6.13
N LEU A 103 -9.68 -12.09 -4.84
CA LEU A 103 -10.69 -12.89 -4.15
C LEU A 103 -12.04 -12.17 -4.12
N MET A 104 -12.04 -10.89 -3.74
CA MET A 104 -13.27 -10.09 -3.71
C MET A 104 -13.87 -9.94 -5.11
N SER A 105 -13.04 -9.76 -6.13
CA SER A 105 -13.49 -9.67 -7.51
C SER A 105 -14.15 -10.98 -7.99
N LEU A 106 -13.61 -12.12 -7.59
CA LEU A 106 -14.23 -13.43 -7.88
C LEU A 106 -15.58 -13.57 -7.19
N LEU A 107 -15.66 -13.20 -5.90
CA LEU A 107 -16.89 -13.31 -5.11
C LEU A 107 -18.01 -12.39 -5.59
N LEU A 108 -17.66 -11.14 -5.98
CA LEU A 108 -18.65 -10.13 -6.36
C LEU A 108 -19.10 -10.25 -7.82
N PHE A 109 -18.19 -10.61 -8.72
CA PHE A 109 -18.48 -10.63 -10.17
C PHE A 109 -18.67 -12.03 -10.72
N GLY A 110 -18.32 -13.07 -9.96
CA GLY A 110 -18.67 -14.47 -10.22
C GLY A 110 -18.17 -15.06 -11.55
N ASN A 111 -17.21 -14.41 -12.23
CA ASN A 111 -16.71 -14.84 -13.54
C ASN A 111 -15.32 -15.49 -13.41
N PRO A 112 -15.21 -16.83 -13.41
CA PRO A 112 -13.93 -17.54 -13.28
C PRO A 112 -12.93 -17.19 -14.37
N MET A 113 -13.38 -16.93 -15.61
CA MET A 113 -12.53 -16.57 -16.74
C MET A 113 -11.88 -15.19 -16.49
N SER A 114 -12.69 -14.20 -16.11
CA SER A 114 -12.19 -12.86 -15.74
C SER A 114 -11.22 -12.91 -14.55
N PHE A 115 -11.48 -13.79 -13.58
CA PHE A 115 -10.57 -14.03 -12.47
C PHE A 115 -9.22 -14.57 -12.95
N ALA A 116 -9.20 -15.58 -13.82
CA ALA A 116 -7.97 -16.17 -14.35
C ALA A 116 -7.13 -15.12 -15.12
N PHE A 117 -7.77 -14.30 -15.96
CA PHE A 117 -7.09 -13.19 -16.66
C PHE A 117 -6.53 -12.17 -15.67
N SER A 118 -7.32 -11.79 -14.67
CA SER A 118 -6.89 -10.84 -13.63
C SER A 118 -5.76 -11.39 -12.77
N LEU A 119 -5.76 -12.70 -12.49
CA LEU A 119 -4.69 -13.37 -11.75
C LEU A 119 -3.37 -13.30 -12.53
N GLY A 120 -3.38 -13.71 -13.81
CA GLY A 120 -2.20 -13.65 -14.67
C GLY A 120 -1.66 -12.23 -14.84
N GLY A 121 -2.53 -11.27 -15.09
CA GLY A 121 -2.16 -9.87 -15.19
C GLY A 121 -1.58 -9.32 -13.88
N SER A 122 -2.24 -9.58 -12.75
CA SER A 122 -1.78 -9.09 -11.45
C SER A 122 -0.46 -9.74 -11.01
N ALA A 123 -0.28 -11.03 -11.29
CA ALA A 123 0.96 -11.72 -11.01
C ALA A 123 2.12 -11.14 -11.84
N ALA A 124 1.93 -10.93 -13.14
CA ALA A 124 2.93 -10.32 -14.02
C ALA A 124 3.27 -8.88 -13.60
N ALA A 125 2.26 -8.07 -13.25
CA ALA A 125 2.45 -6.72 -12.73
C ALA A 125 3.24 -6.72 -11.42
N TYR A 126 2.90 -7.58 -10.48
CA TYR A 126 3.58 -7.68 -9.20
C TYR A 126 5.03 -8.16 -9.35
N LEU A 127 5.26 -9.14 -10.22
CA LEU A 127 6.62 -9.60 -10.54
C LEU A 127 7.45 -8.48 -11.17
N SER A 128 6.86 -7.70 -12.08
CA SER A 128 7.50 -6.50 -12.66
C SER A 128 7.90 -5.49 -11.56
N LEU A 129 7.03 -5.22 -10.58
CA LEU A 129 7.35 -4.36 -9.44
C LEU A 129 8.55 -4.89 -8.64
N LEU A 130 8.57 -6.20 -8.35
CA LEU A 130 9.69 -6.82 -7.64
C LEU A 130 11.00 -6.68 -8.42
N LEU A 131 11.00 -6.98 -9.71
CA LEU A 131 12.17 -6.87 -10.57
C LEU A 131 12.70 -5.44 -10.66
N LEU A 132 11.79 -4.47 -10.85
CA LEU A 132 12.16 -3.06 -10.96
C LEU A 132 12.72 -2.49 -9.65
N THR A 133 12.28 -3.00 -8.49
CA THR A 133 12.88 -2.61 -7.19
C THR A 133 14.34 -3.09 -7.03
N LEU A 134 14.78 -4.10 -7.78
CA LEU A 134 16.17 -4.54 -7.80
C LEU A 134 17.08 -3.55 -8.53
N LEU A 135 16.54 -2.71 -9.43
CA LEU A 135 17.27 -1.71 -10.21
C LEU A 135 17.60 -0.44 -9.41
N LYS A 136 17.46 -0.46 -8.09
CA LYS A 136 17.90 0.54 -7.10
C LYS A 136 17.96 1.97 -7.63
N GLY A 137 16.84 2.70 -7.55
CA GLY A 137 16.83 4.17 -7.64
C GLY A 137 17.05 4.80 -9.01
N LYS A 138 17.14 4.01 -10.09
CA LYS A 138 17.32 4.52 -11.45
C LYS A 138 16.01 4.75 -12.22
N ILE A 139 14.88 4.30 -11.69
CA ILE A 139 13.58 4.36 -12.37
C ILE A 139 12.62 5.21 -11.55
N SER A 140 11.96 6.16 -12.22
CA SER A 140 10.93 6.99 -11.60
C SER A 140 9.67 6.18 -11.27
N PHE A 141 8.85 6.65 -10.32
CA PHE A 141 7.54 6.04 -10.02
C PHE A 141 6.66 5.93 -11.28
N ILE A 142 6.77 6.89 -12.19
CA ILE A 142 6.03 6.86 -13.47
C ILE A 142 6.50 5.67 -14.32
N GLY A 143 7.81 5.47 -14.44
CA GLY A 143 8.37 4.35 -15.19
C GLY A 143 7.99 3.00 -14.60
N VAL A 144 8.05 2.87 -13.26
CA VAL A 144 7.66 1.64 -12.54
C VAL A 144 6.17 1.34 -12.76
N SER A 145 5.31 2.34 -12.63
CA SER A 145 3.86 2.17 -12.82
C SER A 145 3.50 1.83 -14.26
N ALA A 146 4.09 2.51 -15.24
CA ALA A 146 3.85 2.23 -16.66
C ALA A 146 4.31 0.82 -17.05
N ALA A 147 5.51 0.40 -16.59
CA ALA A 147 6.01 -0.95 -16.82
C ALA A 147 5.14 -2.03 -16.14
N SER A 148 4.66 -1.77 -14.91
CA SER A 148 3.75 -2.67 -14.21
C SER A 148 2.40 -2.80 -14.93
N ALA A 149 1.86 -1.69 -15.46
CA ALA A 149 0.63 -1.70 -16.25
C ALA A 149 0.79 -2.48 -17.56
N ALA A 150 1.91 -2.29 -18.26
CA ALA A 150 2.22 -3.06 -19.48
C ALA A 150 2.38 -4.57 -19.16
N ALA A 151 3.11 -4.91 -18.09
CA ALA A 151 3.27 -6.29 -17.64
C ALA A 151 1.91 -6.94 -17.28
N HIS A 152 1.00 -6.16 -16.67
CA HIS A 152 -0.36 -6.62 -16.39
C HIS A 152 -1.08 -7.03 -17.67
N SER A 153 -1.08 -6.19 -18.70
CA SER A 153 -1.72 -6.47 -19.99
C SER A 153 -1.11 -7.69 -20.68
N ILE A 154 0.23 -7.82 -20.64
CA ILE A 154 0.92 -8.98 -21.19
C ILE A 154 0.50 -10.25 -20.44
N GLY A 155 0.47 -10.22 -19.11
CA GLY A 155 0.07 -11.36 -18.29
C GLY A 155 -1.38 -11.79 -18.54
N GLN A 156 -2.30 -10.84 -18.72
CA GLN A 156 -3.69 -11.13 -19.07
C GLN A 156 -3.81 -11.83 -20.43
N ILE A 157 -3.16 -11.29 -21.44
CA ILE A 157 -3.20 -11.84 -22.81
C ILE A 157 -2.53 -13.22 -22.85
N ALA A 158 -1.45 -13.42 -22.13
CA ALA A 158 -0.79 -14.73 -22.05
C ALA A 158 -1.75 -15.79 -21.47
N VAL A 159 -2.43 -15.48 -20.36
CA VAL A 159 -3.43 -16.41 -19.79
C VAL A 159 -4.62 -16.59 -20.72
N ALA A 160 -5.10 -15.52 -21.36
CA ALA A 160 -6.18 -15.60 -22.33
C ALA A 160 -5.82 -16.50 -23.52
N ALA A 161 -4.63 -16.38 -24.08
CA ALA A 161 -4.16 -17.23 -25.17
C ALA A 161 -4.06 -18.72 -24.75
N ILE A 162 -3.59 -18.99 -23.55
CA ILE A 162 -3.50 -20.36 -22.98
C ILE A 162 -4.91 -20.95 -22.81
N LEU A 163 -5.83 -20.22 -22.22
CA LEU A 163 -7.16 -20.73 -21.90
C LEU A 163 -8.06 -20.88 -23.14
N THR A 164 -7.87 -20.02 -24.15
CA THR A 164 -8.63 -20.10 -25.41
C THR A 164 -8.00 -21.06 -26.43
N GLY A 165 -6.74 -21.46 -26.21
CA GLY A 165 -5.97 -22.25 -27.19
C GLY A 165 -5.69 -21.50 -28.49
N SER A 166 -5.84 -20.17 -28.53
CA SER A 166 -5.73 -19.38 -29.74
C SER A 166 -4.70 -18.25 -29.62
N SER A 167 -3.70 -18.27 -30.49
CA SER A 167 -2.72 -17.19 -30.60
C SER A 167 -3.31 -15.89 -31.17
N ALA A 168 -4.48 -15.93 -31.83
CA ALA A 168 -5.16 -14.76 -32.36
C ALA A 168 -5.48 -13.72 -31.25
N VAL A 169 -5.64 -14.17 -30.00
CA VAL A 169 -5.84 -13.30 -28.81
C VAL A 169 -4.65 -12.35 -28.62
N ALA A 170 -3.43 -12.76 -29.00
CA ALA A 170 -2.26 -11.88 -28.91
C ALA A 170 -2.38 -10.62 -29.79
N GLY A 171 -3.20 -10.64 -30.82
CA GLY A 171 -3.49 -9.47 -31.67
C GLY A 171 -4.17 -8.32 -30.92
N TYR A 172 -4.77 -8.57 -29.76
CA TYR A 172 -5.36 -7.53 -28.90
C TYR A 172 -4.34 -6.84 -27.98
N LEU A 173 -3.12 -7.38 -27.87
CA LEU A 173 -2.09 -6.82 -26.99
C LEU A 173 -1.75 -5.35 -27.30
N PRO A 174 -1.56 -4.92 -28.57
CA PRO A 174 -1.28 -3.51 -28.87
C PRO A 174 -2.38 -2.57 -28.38
N LEU A 175 -3.64 -2.97 -28.55
CA LEU A 175 -4.78 -2.19 -28.09
C LEU A 175 -4.80 -2.10 -26.56
N MET A 176 -4.53 -3.18 -25.87
CA MET A 176 -4.45 -3.19 -24.41
C MET A 176 -3.31 -2.32 -23.89
N LEU A 177 -2.14 -2.37 -24.52
CA LEU A 177 -1.01 -1.52 -24.16
C LEU A 177 -1.31 -0.04 -24.39
N LEU A 178 -2.04 0.28 -25.44
CA LEU A 178 -2.47 1.65 -25.74
C LEU A 178 -3.29 2.28 -24.62
N PHE A 179 -4.11 1.49 -23.92
CA PHE A 179 -4.89 1.96 -22.77
C PHE A 179 -4.16 1.81 -21.43
N SER A 180 -3.41 0.74 -21.23
CA SER A 180 -2.78 0.45 -19.94
C SER A 180 -1.56 1.31 -19.66
N ILE A 181 -0.76 1.68 -20.68
CA ILE A 181 0.42 2.53 -20.49
C ILE A 181 0.03 3.94 -20.00
N PRO A 182 -0.91 4.66 -20.64
CA PRO A 182 -1.40 5.94 -20.12
C PRO A 182 -1.95 5.83 -18.69
N THR A 183 -2.72 4.77 -18.40
CA THR A 183 -3.23 4.52 -17.06
C THR A 183 -2.10 4.33 -16.06
N GLY A 184 -1.04 3.60 -16.42
CA GLY A 184 0.16 3.42 -15.62
C GLY A 184 0.91 4.74 -15.39
N VAL A 185 1.01 5.60 -16.38
CA VAL A 185 1.60 6.95 -16.26
C VAL A 185 0.80 7.81 -15.27
N ILE A 186 -0.53 7.84 -15.42
CA ILE A 186 -1.42 8.56 -14.48
C ILE A 186 -1.23 8.04 -13.06
N THR A 187 -1.16 6.72 -12.88
CA THR A 187 -0.87 6.08 -11.60
C THR A 187 0.47 6.55 -11.01
N GLY A 188 1.51 6.60 -11.83
CA GLY A 188 2.84 7.06 -11.42
C GLY A 188 2.86 8.53 -11.02
N ILE A 189 2.10 9.38 -11.69
CA ILE A 189 1.92 10.80 -11.32
C ILE A 189 1.22 10.89 -9.97
N VAL A 190 0.13 10.16 -9.77
CA VAL A 190 -0.60 10.11 -8.49
C VAL A 190 0.33 9.64 -7.38
N MET A 191 1.18 8.64 -7.62
CA MET A 191 2.17 8.18 -6.65
C MET A 191 3.19 9.26 -6.30
N ASN A 192 3.71 10.00 -7.28
CA ASN A 192 4.63 11.12 -7.03
C ASN A 192 4.00 12.21 -6.15
N LEU A 193 2.69 12.43 -6.25
CA LEU A 193 1.96 13.41 -5.44
C LEU A 193 1.70 12.90 -4.02
N ILE A 194 1.39 11.61 -3.87
CA ILE A 194 0.98 11.03 -2.59
C ILE A 194 2.18 10.56 -1.74
N ALA A 195 3.25 10.06 -2.37
CA ALA A 195 4.42 9.52 -1.66
C ALA A 195 5.00 10.50 -0.62
N PRO A 196 5.29 11.78 -0.92
CA PRO A 196 5.85 12.72 0.05
C PRO A 196 4.89 13.06 1.20
N VAL A 197 3.58 12.99 0.96
CA VAL A 197 2.56 13.20 2.01
C VAL A 197 2.56 12.02 2.97
N CYS A 198 2.66 10.80 2.44
CA CYS A 198 2.70 9.59 3.26
C CYS A 198 3.99 9.46 4.07
N GLU A 199 5.15 9.84 3.51
CA GLU A 199 6.42 9.87 4.24
C GLU A 199 6.35 10.82 5.45
N LYS A 200 5.86 12.05 5.26
CA LYS A 200 5.65 13.02 6.36
C LYS A 200 4.71 12.53 7.45
N LEU A 201 3.70 11.75 7.08
CA LEU A 201 2.77 11.14 8.03
C LEU A 201 3.42 9.97 8.79
N THR A 202 4.41 9.32 8.19
CA THR A 202 5.12 8.18 8.80
C THR A 202 6.21 8.64 9.77
N GLU A 203 6.86 9.79 9.51
CA GLU A 203 7.88 10.36 10.38
C GLU A 203 7.32 11.04 11.63
N LYS A 204 6.06 11.48 11.63
CA LYS A 204 5.40 12.17 12.76
C LYS A 204 4.67 11.24 13.74
N GLY A 205 4.76 9.95 13.58
CA GLY A 205 4.12 8.94 14.44
C GLY A 205 5.09 7.90 14.98
#